data_1921ba5621ae5b53f21d471645f71bfe
#
_entry.id   1921ba5621ae5b53f21d471645f71bfe
#
_cell.length_a   1.000
_cell.length_b   1.000
_cell.length_c   1.000
_cell.angle_alpha   90.00
_cell.angle_beta   90.00
_cell.angle_gamma   90.00
#
_symmetry.space_group_name_H-M   'P 1'
#
loop_
_entity.id
_entity.type
_entity.pdbx_description
1 polymer ?
#
loop_
_entity_poly.entity_id
_entity_poly.type
_entity_poly.pdbx_seq_one_letter_code
_entity_poly.pdbx_strand_id
1 'polypeptide(L)'
;MKEDELDTLGDKKTALFVIISDTDDTFNFVVSIMYSQLFNLLCDKADDEYRGRLVVHVRCLLDKFANIGLIQKFEKLIATIRSREISASIILLAQSRLNAIYKDNADTIEGNCDSTLFLGGKEETTLKELSETLGKETIDLYNTLERRSNADSNGLNYQKTGKELMGQDEITVMDGSKCIFNFEVLNRFYQINSILQNTIITHF
;
A
#
# COMPACT_ATOMS: atom_id res chain seq x y z
N MET A 1 -3.66 31.26 0.46
CA MET A 1 -2.40 30.62 0.10
C MET A 1 -1.80 31.47 -1.01
N LYS A 2 -0.59 31.94 -0.86
CA LYS A 2 0.07 32.68 -1.95
C LYS A 2 0.50 31.66 -3.01
N GLU A 3 0.21 31.91 -4.28
CA GLU A 3 0.61 31.07 -5.42
C GLU A 3 2.11 30.76 -5.41
N ASP A 4 2.91 31.70 -4.95
CA ASP A 4 4.38 31.65 -4.89
C ASP A 4 4.96 30.55 -3.98
N GLU A 5 4.16 29.88 -3.12
CA GLU A 5 4.68 28.87 -2.18
C GLU A 5 4.67 27.45 -2.78
N LEU A 6 3.74 27.13 -3.65
CA LEU A 6 3.68 25.84 -4.34
C LEU A 6 4.81 25.73 -5.38
N ASP A 7 5.16 26.83 -6.00
CA ASP A 7 6.23 26.90 -7.01
C ASP A 7 7.64 26.61 -6.44
N THR A 8 7.82 26.72 -5.14
CA THR A 8 9.14 26.44 -4.53
C THR A 8 9.38 24.97 -4.22
N LEU A 9 8.31 24.13 -4.29
CA LEU A 9 8.42 22.70 -4.11
C LEU A 9 9.24 22.08 -5.25
N GLY A 10 10.19 21.24 -4.89
CA GLY A 10 11.12 20.64 -5.86
C GLY A 10 12.40 21.45 -6.13
N ASP A 11 12.44 22.74 -5.80
CA ASP A 11 13.63 23.62 -5.94
C ASP A 11 14.40 23.76 -4.64
N LYS A 12 13.65 23.88 -3.55
CA LYS A 12 14.19 24.12 -2.21
C LYS A 12 13.64 23.11 -1.22
N LYS A 13 14.36 22.88 -0.14
CA LYS A 13 13.85 22.11 1.01
C LYS A 13 12.71 22.87 1.67
N THR A 14 11.49 22.53 1.26
CA THR A 14 10.25 23.16 1.71
C THR A 14 9.33 22.11 2.29
N ALA A 15 8.58 22.43 3.34
CA ALA A 15 7.54 21.56 3.90
C ALA A 15 6.17 22.25 3.75
N LEU A 16 5.25 21.59 3.06
CA LEU A 16 3.86 22.02 2.94
C LEU A 16 2.98 21.14 3.83
N PHE A 17 2.22 21.77 4.73
CA PHE A 17 1.24 21.09 5.57
C PHE A 17 -0.17 21.42 5.10
N VAL A 18 -0.91 20.40 4.68
CA VAL A 18 -2.32 20.52 4.28
C VAL A 18 -3.17 19.90 5.37
N ILE A 19 -3.89 20.71 6.10
CA ILE A 19 -4.74 20.28 7.22
C ILE A 19 -6.18 20.21 6.71
N ILE A 20 -6.77 19.00 6.84
CA ILE A 20 -8.13 18.68 6.38
C ILE A 20 -8.96 18.34 7.63
N SER A 21 -10.25 18.74 7.65
CA SER A 21 -11.17 18.32 8.70
C SER A 21 -11.46 16.82 8.60
N ASP A 22 -11.49 16.14 9.74
CA ASP A 22 -11.85 14.72 9.82
C ASP A 22 -13.37 14.49 9.84
N THR A 23 -14.14 15.53 10.16
CA THR A 23 -15.59 15.44 10.42
C THR A 23 -16.44 16.14 9.38
N ASP A 24 -15.85 17.00 8.55
CA ASP A 24 -16.56 17.80 7.53
C ASP A 24 -15.96 17.55 6.14
N ASP A 25 -16.70 16.84 5.33
CA ASP A 25 -16.30 16.49 3.96
C ASP A 25 -16.67 17.55 2.92
N THR A 26 -17.30 18.64 3.33
CA THR A 26 -17.86 19.67 2.43
C THR A 26 -16.80 20.25 1.50
N PHE A 27 -15.56 20.40 1.96
CA PHE A 27 -14.48 21.03 1.20
C PHE A 27 -13.44 20.04 0.65
N ASN A 28 -13.67 18.74 0.77
CA ASN A 28 -12.71 17.73 0.29
C ASN A 28 -12.44 17.82 -1.22
N PHE A 29 -13.45 18.26 -2.00
CA PHE A 29 -13.25 18.50 -3.43
C PHE A 29 -12.22 19.59 -3.73
N VAL A 30 -12.11 20.62 -2.89
CA VAL A 30 -11.08 21.67 -3.04
C VAL A 30 -9.70 21.09 -2.83
N VAL A 31 -9.57 20.22 -1.83
CA VAL A 31 -8.30 19.54 -1.52
C VAL A 31 -7.90 18.60 -2.66
N SER A 32 -8.84 17.84 -3.21
CA SER A 32 -8.56 16.95 -4.34
C SER A 32 -8.13 17.71 -5.61
N ILE A 33 -8.74 18.87 -5.87
CA ILE A 33 -8.33 19.78 -6.96
C ILE A 33 -6.92 20.33 -6.69
N MET A 34 -6.65 20.77 -5.47
CA MET A 34 -5.32 21.27 -5.09
C MET A 34 -4.23 20.20 -5.31
N TYR A 35 -4.47 18.95 -4.87
CA TYR A 35 -3.51 17.88 -5.13
C TYR A 35 -3.35 17.57 -6.61
N SER A 36 -4.43 17.58 -7.39
CA SER A 36 -4.36 17.39 -8.84
C SER A 36 -3.51 18.48 -9.51
N GLN A 37 -3.67 19.74 -9.09
CA GLN A 37 -2.86 20.86 -9.59
C GLN A 37 -1.42 20.76 -9.12
N LEU A 38 -1.18 20.40 -7.87
CA LEU A 38 0.16 20.24 -7.31
C LEU A 38 0.97 19.18 -8.08
N PHE A 39 0.39 18.00 -8.30
CA PHE A 39 1.07 16.94 -9.05
C PHE A 39 1.35 17.35 -10.51
N ASN A 40 0.40 18.02 -11.17
CA ASN A 40 0.62 18.52 -12.52
C ASN A 40 1.75 19.56 -12.54
N LEU A 41 1.71 20.55 -11.65
CA LEU A 41 2.76 21.57 -11.51
C LEU A 41 4.14 20.96 -11.32
N LEU A 42 4.27 19.98 -10.41
CA LEU A 42 5.54 19.30 -10.15
C LEU A 42 6.03 18.50 -11.35
N CYS A 43 5.12 17.84 -12.07
CA CYS A 43 5.46 17.09 -13.28
C CYS A 43 5.89 18.03 -14.41
N ASP A 44 5.12 19.09 -14.68
CA ASP A 44 5.42 20.07 -15.71
C ASP A 44 6.78 20.77 -15.42
N LYS A 45 7.00 21.14 -14.16
CA LYS A 45 8.25 21.71 -13.72
C LYS A 45 9.44 20.77 -13.90
N ALA A 46 9.29 19.49 -13.56
CA ALA A 46 10.33 18.50 -13.78
C ALA A 46 10.65 18.36 -15.28
N ASP A 47 9.64 18.32 -16.13
CA ASP A 47 9.79 18.10 -17.56
C ASP A 47 10.33 19.34 -18.29
N ASP A 48 9.77 20.51 -18.02
CA ASP A 48 10.06 21.75 -18.75
C ASP A 48 11.32 22.46 -18.24
N GLU A 49 11.54 22.50 -16.92
CA GLU A 49 12.64 23.26 -16.33
C GLU A 49 13.87 22.40 -16.00
N TYR A 50 13.66 21.13 -15.58
CA TYR A 50 14.73 20.29 -15.02
C TYR A 50 15.03 19.03 -15.84
N ARG A 51 14.66 18.98 -17.11
CA ARG A 51 14.99 17.87 -18.03
C ARG A 51 14.48 16.51 -17.53
N GLY A 52 13.32 16.48 -16.90
CA GLY A 52 12.62 15.29 -16.48
C GLY A 52 12.76 14.91 -15.00
N ARG A 53 13.57 15.65 -14.19
CA ARG A 53 13.77 15.32 -12.77
C ARG A 53 13.90 16.57 -11.92
N LEU A 54 13.14 16.64 -10.82
CA LEU A 54 13.27 17.73 -9.85
C LEU A 54 14.65 17.72 -9.16
N VAL A 55 15.13 18.91 -8.79
CA VAL A 55 16.42 19.08 -8.09
C VAL A 55 16.35 18.54 -6.67
N VAL A 56 15.23 18.76 -6.00
CA VAL A 56 14.96 18.27 -4.65
C VAL A 56 13.83 17.27 -4.70
N HIS A 57 14.07 16.08 -4.15
CA HIS A 57 13.04 15.04 -4.06
C HIS A 57 11.82 15.52 -3.28
N VAL A 58 10.64 15.38 -3.88
CA VAL A 58 9.36 15.73 -3.24
C VAL A 58 8.66 14.48 -2.75
N ARG A 59 8.47 14.40 -1.44
CA ARG A 59 7.72 13.31 -0.81
C ARG A 59 6.34 13.79 -0.39
N CYS A 60 5.30 13.15 -0.92
CA CYS A 60 3.91 13.38 -0.56
C CYS A 60 3.47 12.32 0.47
N LEU A 61 3.22 12.74 1.71
CA LEU A 61 2.62 11.88 2.74
C LEU A 61 1.11 12.14 2.74
N LEU A 62 0.34 11.20 2.24
CA LEU A 62 -1.11 11.31 2.06
C LEU A 62 -1.81 10.52 3.18
N ASP A 63 -1.85 11.14 4.37
CA ASP A 63 -2.54 10.55 5.51
C ASP A 63 -4.06 10.58 5.31
N LYS A 64 -4.73 9.49 5.73
CA LYS A 64 -6.16 9.30 5.53
C LYS A 64 -6.58 9.56 4.08
N PHE A 65 -5.82 9.03 3.14
CA PHE A 65 -5.96 9.30 1.69
C PHE A 65 -7.39 9.23 1.18
N ALA A 66 -8.17 8.28 1.69
CA ALA A 66 -9.58 8.17 1.33
C ALA A 66 -10.43 9.40 1.71
N ASN A 67 -10.01 10.19 2.71
CA ASN A 67 -10.73 11.40 3.11
C ASN A 67 -10.43 12.59 2.19
N ILE A 68 -9.35 12.54 1.41
CA ILE A 68 -9.02 13.61 0.44
C ILE A 68 -10.06 13.67 -0.69
N GLY A 69 -10.74 12.54 -0.95
CA GLY A 69 -11.64 12.37 -2.09
C GLY A 69 -10.90 11.94 -3.36
N LEU A 70 -11.58 12.03 -4.50
CA LEU A 70 -11.04 11.57 -5.78
C LEU A 70 -10.05 12.58 -6.36
N ILE A 71 -8.77 12.28 -6.34
CA ILE A 71 -7.75 13.00 -7.12
C ILE A 71 -7.83 12.49 -8.56
N GLN A 72 -8.13 13.37 -9.50
CA GLN A 72 -8.35 12.98 -10.89
C GLN A 72 -7.09 12.38 -11.51
N LYS A 73 -7.24 11.22 -12.17
CA LYS A 73 -6.16 10.51 -12.87
C LYS A 73 -4.97 10.12 -11.97
N PHE A 74 -5.23 9.96 -10.66
CA PHE A 74 -4.18 9.62 -9.71
C PHE A 74 -3.50 8.29 -10.04
N GLU A 75 -4.23 7.32 -10.60
CA GLU A 75 -3.72 6.04 -11.09
C GLU A 75 -2.64 6.21 -12.18
N LYS A 76 -2.75 7.26 -12.99
CA LYS A 76 -1.73 7.58 -14.01
C LYS A 76 -0.58 8.37 -13.42
N LEU A 77 -0.89 9.27 -12.52
CA LEU A 77 0.12 10.09 -11.84
C LEU A 77 1.09 9.20 -11.07
N ILE A 78 0.59 8.30 -10.23
CA ILE A 78 1.44 7.44 -9.38
C ILE A 78 2.39 6.57 -10.20
N ALA A 79 1.99 6.15 -11.40
CA ALA A 79 2.84 5.39 -12.31
C ALA A 79 4.01 6.20 -12.90
N THR A 80 3.90 7.53 -12.94
CA THR A 80 4.85 8.41 -13.67
C THR A 80 5.70 9.29 -12.77
N ILE A 81 5.27 9.59 -11.54
CA ILE A 81 5.93 10.53 -10.64
C ILE A 81 7.33 10.08 -10.19
N ARG A 82 7.56 8.77 -10.11
CA ARG A 82 8.84 8.19 -9.67
C ARG A 82 10.03 8.67 -10.50
N SER A 83 9.89 8.71 -11.83
CA SER A 83 10.95 9.16 -12.74
C SER A 83 11.31 10.65 -12.55
N ARG A 84 10.41 11.44 -11.95
CA ARG A 84 10.53 12.89 -11.74
C ARG A 84 11.02 13.29 -10.34
N GLU A 85 11.53 12.34 -9.55
CA GLU A 85 11.92 12.56 -8.15
C GLU A 85 10.73 12.95 -7.25
N ILE A 86 9.57 12.40 -7.52
CA ILE A 86 8.38 12.55 -6.69
C ILE A 86 7.97 11.19 -6.17
N SER A 87 7.71 11.08 -4.87
CA SER A 87 7.18 9.86 -4.24
C SER A 87 5.90 10.15 -3.47
N ALA A 88 5.00 9.19 -3.43
CA ALA A 88 3.78 9.26 -2.65
C ALA A 88 3.73 8.10 -1.65
N SER A 89 3.42 8.41 -0.40
CA SER A 89 3.10 7.44 0.64
C SER A 89 1.62 7.55 0.95
N ILE A 90 0.85 6.53 0.59
CA ILE A 90 -0.60 6.48 0.76
C ILE A 90 -0.88 5.76 2.08
N ILE A 91 -1.58 6.42 3.00
CA ILE A 91 -1.94 5.85 4.29
C ILE A 91 -3.46 5.65 4.32
N LEU A 92 -3.86 4.40 4.51
CA LEU A 92 -5.26 3.98 4.52
C LEU A 92 -5.62 3.34 5.86
N LEU A 93 -6.86 3.54 6.30
CA LEU A 93 -7.43 2.83 7.45
C LEU A 93 -7.97 1.45 7.04
N ALA A 94 -8.39 1.31 5.79
CA ALA A 94 -8.95 0.10 5.22
C ALA A 94 -8.87 0.15 3.69
N GLN A 95 -8.59 -0.98 3.05
CA GLN A 95 -8.49 -1.10 1.60
C GLN A 95 -9.84 -0.86 0.91
N SER A 96 -10.94 -1.29 1.53
CA SER A 96 -12.29 -1.06 1.02
C SER A 96 -12.61 0.41 0.77
N ARG A 97 -11.98 1.34 1.51
CA ARG A 97 -12.16 2.78 1.29
C ARG A 97 -11.50 3.26 -0.01
N LEU A 98 -10.33 2.71 -0.35
CA LEU A 98 -9.69 2.99 -1.64
C LEU A 98 -10.57 2.48 -2.78
N ASN A 99 -11.04 1.24 -2.67
CA ASN A 99 -11.92 0.60 -3.64
C ASN A 99 -13.24 1.36 -3.83
N ALA A 100 -13.81 1.92 -2.77
CA ALA A 100 -15.03 2.73 -2.85
C ALA A 100 -14.86 4.01 -3.67
N ILE A 101 -13.68 4.66 -3.60
CA ILE A 101 -13.41 5.94 -4.28
C ILE A 101 -12.91 5.73 -5.70
N TYR A 102 -11.91 4.86 -5.87
CA TYR A 102 -11.20 4.67 -7.15
C TYR A 102 -11.73 3.51 -7.99
N LYS A 103 -12.60 2.66 -7.41
CA LYS A 103 -13.22 1.51 -8.10
C LYS A 103 -12.17 0.67 -8.83
N ASP A 104 -12.37 0.42 -10.11
CA ASP A 104 -11.49 -0.38 -10.97
C ASP A 104 -10.03 0.17 -11.05
N ASN A 105 -9.82 1.43 -10.69
CA ASN A 105 -8.48 2.03 -10.67
C ASN A 105 -7.73 1.81 -9.34
N ALA A 106 -8.39 1.28 -8.31
CA ALA A 106 -7.76 1.03 -7.02
C ALA A 106 -6.61 0.03 -7.13
N ASP A 107 -6.82 -1.07 -7.85
CA ASP A 107 -5.80 -2.11 -8.11
C ASP A 107 -4.59 -1.52 -8.86
N THR A 108 -4.83 -0.57 -9.77
CA THR A 108 -3.74 0.11 -10.49
C THR A 108 -2.93 1.00 -9.56
N ILE A 109 -3.57 1.68 -8.61
CA ILE A 109 -2.88 2.51 -7.62
C ILE A 109 -2.02 1.64 -6.71
N GLU A 110 -2.57 0.55 -6.20
CA GLU A 110 -1.86 -0.40 -5.34
C GLU A 110 -0.69 -1.06 -6.07
N GLY A 111 -0.90 -1.54 -7.30
CA GLY A 111 0.13 -2.16 -8.13
C GLY A 111 1.26 -1.21 -8.56
N ASN A 112 1.12 0.11 -8.38
CA ASN A 112 2.20 1.07 -8.57
C ASN A 112 2.91 1.46 -7.26
N CYS A 113 2.53 0.86 -6.13
CA CYS A 113 3.20 1.02 -4.86
C CYS A 113 4.26 -0.07 -4.68
N ASP A 114 5.54 0.28 -4.76
CA ASP A 114 6.67 -0.68 -4.65
C ASP A 114 6.70 -1.41 -3.29
N SER A 115 6.04 -0.88 -2.28
CA SER A 115 6.03 -1.48 -0.94
C SER A 115 4.71 -1.25 -0.23
N THR A 116 4.26 -2.28 0.49
CA THR A 116 3.06 -2.26 1.33
C THR A 116 3.43 -2.58 2.76
N LEU A 117 3.01 -1.73 3.69
CA LEU A 117 3.23 -1.91 5.13
C LEU A 117 1.88 -2.06 5.82
N PHE A 118 1.62 -3.23 6.39
CA PHE A 118 0.43 -3.49 7.21
C PHE A 118 0.80 -3.48 8.69
N LEU A 119 0.19 -2.58 9.43
CA LEU A 119 0.45 -2.35 10.85
C LEU A 119 -0.57 -3.01 11.78
N GLY A 120 -1.56 -3.67 11.21
CA GLY A 120 -2.66 -4.29 11.94
C GLY A 120 -4.03 -3.72 11.51
N GLY A 121 -5.07 -4.48 11.78
CA GLY A 121 -6.45 -4.12 11.44
C GLY A 121 -7.34 -5.36 11.43
N LYS A 122 -8.66 -5.15 11.38
CA LYS A 122 -9.66 -6.23 11.38
C LYS A 122 -10.63 -6.13 10.19
N GLU A 123 -10.30 -5.29 9.23
CA GLU A 123 -11.15 -5.11 8.06
C GLU A 123 -10.96 -6.28 7.09
N GLU A 124 -12.05 -6.98 6.80
CA GLU A 124 -12.07 -8.27 6.10
C GLU A 124 -11.43 -8.20 4.70
N THR A 125 -11.72 -7.14 3.93
CA THR A 125 -11.18 -6.96 2.59
C THR A 125 -9.66 -6.86 2.62
N THR A 126 -9.12 -6.01 3.51
CA THR A 126 -7.67 -5.85 3.70
C THR A 126 -6.99 -7.15 4.12
N LEU A 127 -7.60 -7.89 5.07
CA LEU A 127 -7.05 -9.16 5.53
C LEU A 127 -7.02 -10.22 4.43
N LYS A 128 -8.09 -10.27 3.63
CA LYS A 128 -8.19 -11.20 2.50
C LYS A 128 -7.15 -10.89 1.43
N GLU A 129 -7.08 -9.66 0.96
CA GLU A 129 -6.12 -9.23 -0.06
C GLU A 129 -4.67 -9.46 0.41
N LEU A 130 -4.38 -9.18 1.67
CA LEU A 130 -3.07 -9.43 2.25
C LEU A 130 -2.74 -10.92 2.30
N SER A 131 -3.66 -11.78 2.76
CA SER A 131 -3.47 -13.23 2.79
C SER A 131 -3.24 -13.82 1.39
N GLU A 132 -3.99 -13.33 0.38
CA GLU A 132 -3.82 -13.74 -1.02
C GLU A 132 -2.47 -13.28 -1.58
N THR A 133 -2.04 -12.08 -1.27
CA THR A 133 -0.74 -11.52 -1.70
C THR A 133 0.45 -12.28 -1.08
N LEU A 134 0.33 -12.69 0.18
CA LEU A 134 1.34 -13.52 0.84
C LEU A 134 1.51 -14.88 0.16
N GLY A 135 0.45 -15.40 -0.46
CA GLY A 135 0.48 -16.64 -1.22
C GLY A 135 0.32 -17.89 -0.37
N LYS A 136 0.64 -19.04 -0.99
CA LYS A 136 0.44 -20.36 -0.39
C LYS A 136 1.72 -21.18 -0.40
N GLU A 137 1.94 -21.96 0.64
CA GLU A 137 2.94 -23.03 0.69
C GLU A 137 2.31 -24.37 0.35
N THR A 138 3.09 -25.27 -0.21
CA THR A 138 2.65 -26.66 -0.45
C THR A 138 2.93 -27.48 0.79
N ILE A 139 1.88 -28.03 1.40
CA ILE A 139 2.00 -28.97 2.51
C ILE A 139 1.63 -30.39 2.08
N ASP A 140 2.33 -31.39 2.63
CA ASP A 140 2.01 -32.81 2.45
C ASP A 140 1.03 -33.24 3.53
N LEU A 141 -0.18 -33.63 3.11
CA LEU A 141 -1.18 -34.24 3.99
C LEU A 141 -1.06 -35.75 3.97
N TYR A 142 -0.92 -36.34 5.15
CA TYR A 142 -0.90 -37.77 5.35
C TYR A 142 -2.28 -38.21 5.83
N ASN A 143 -3.05 -38.86 4.97
CA ASN A 143 -4.31 -39.52 5.37
C ASN A 143 -4.03 -40.98 5.62
N THR A 144 -4.08 -41.41 6.87
CA THR A 144 -4.15 -42.81 7.26
C THR A 144 -5.57 -43.30 7.14
N LEU A 145 -5.88 -44.05 6.10
CA LEU A 145 -7.13 -44.77 5.98
C LEU A 145 -7.02 -46.10 6.77
N GLU A 146 -7.46 -46.10 8.01
CA GLU A 146 -7.72 -47.34 8.74
C GLU A 146 -9.01 -47.98 8.15
N ARG A 147 -8.84 -48.90 7.20
CA ARG A 147 -9.90 -49.83 6.84
C ARG A 147 -9.92 -50.96 7.84
N ARG A 148 -10.97 -51.02 8.68
CA ARG A 148 -11.34 -52.21 9.45
C ARG A 148 -11.87 -53.31 8.48
N SER A 149 -10.94 -53.98 7.80
CA SER A 149 -11.21 -55.25 7.13
C SER A 149 -10.01 -56.16 7.26
N ASN A 150 -10.23 -57.48 7.34
CA ASN A 150 -9.28 -58.54 7.64
C ASN A 150 -8.13 -58.74 6.64
N ALA A 151 -7.69 -57.71 5.95
CA ALA A 151 -6.51 -57.73 5.08
C ALA A 151 -5.68 -56.48 5.38
N ASP A 152 -4.46 -56.68 5.85
CA ASP A 152 -3.47 -55.62 6.06
C ASP A 152 -3.11 -54.96 4.74
N SER A 153 -3.76 -53.85 4.40
CA SER A 153 -3.27 -52.94 3.36
C SER A 153 -3.19 -51.51 3.93
N ASN A 154 -2.05 -51.17 4.47
CA ASN A 154 -1.73 -49.83 4.85
C ASN A 154 -1.42 -49.00 3.60
N GLY A 155 -2.44 -48.36 3.04
CA GLY A 155 -2.25 -47.36 1.96
C GLY A 155 -2.00 -45.99 2.54
N LEU A 156 -0.77 -45.51 2.52
CA LEU A 156 -0.44 -44.11 2.74
C LEU A 156 -0.84 -43.30 1.49
N ASN A 157 -1.89 -42.51 1.62
CA ASN A 157 -2.31 -41.64 0.52
C ASN A 157 -1.65 -40.28 0.74
N TYR A 158 -0.68 -39.95 -0.14
CA TYR A 158 -0.02 -38.65 -0.18
C TYR A 158 -0.86 -37.68 -0.97
N GLN A 159 -1.33 -36.62 -0.33
CA GLN A 159 -2.00 -35.52 -1.00
C GLN A 159 -1.27 -34.23 -0.73
N LYS A 160 -0.83 -33.57 -1.81
CA LYS A 160 -0.28 -32.20 -1.72
C LYS A 160 -1.42 -31.20 -1.77
N THR A 161 -1.46 -30.29 -0.81
CA THR A 161 -2.42 -29.19 -0.80
C THR A 161 -1.71 -27.86 -0.53
N GLY A 162 -2.28 -26.77 -1.05
CA GLY A 162 -1.79 -25.43 -0.76
C GLY A 162 -2.40 -24.93 0.55
N LYS A 163 -1.55 -24.54 1.51
CA LYS A 163 -1.94 -23.83 2.72
C LYS A 163 -1.50 -22.38 2.59
N GLU A 164 -2.34 -21.42 2.96
CA GLU A 164 -1.98 -20.02 3.04
C GLU A 164 -0.78 -19.83 3.98
N LEU A 165 0.20 -19.02 3.57
CA LEU A 165 1.38 -18.72 4.40
C LEU A 165 0.98 -18.05 5.71
N MET A 166 -0.02 -17.15 5.65
CA MET A 166 -0.72 -16.60 6.82
C MET A 166 -2.20 -16.48 6.48
N GLY A 167 -3.04 -17.16 7.24
CA GLY A 167 -4.49 -17.05 7.12
C GLY A 167 -5.00 -15.71 7.66
N GLN A 168 -6.20 -15.31 7.26
CA GLN A 168 -6.83 -14.07 7.74
C GLN A 168 -6.99 -14.06 9.27
N ASP A 169 -7.25 -15.21 9.87
CA ASP A 169 -7.34 -15.40 11.31
C ASP A 169 -5.99 -15.18 12.02
N GLU A 170 -4.89 -15.66 11.44
CA GLU A 170 -3.54 -15.44 11.95
C GLU A 170 -3.11 -13.98 11.85
N ILE A 171 -3.44 -13.31 10.73
CA ILE A 171 -3.18 -11.87 10.53
C ILE A 171 -3.97 -11.02 11.52
N THR A 172 -5.24 -11.39 11.79
CA THR A 172 -6.13 -10.65 12.69
C THR A 172 -5.63 -10.63 14.14
N VAL A 173 -5.00 -11.73 14.59
CA VAL A 173 -4.48 -11.87 15.95
C VAL A 173 -3.01 -11.53 16.07
N MET A 174 -2.40 -10.99 15.01
CA MET A 174 -1.01 -10.56 14.99
C MET A 174 -0.74 -9.58 16.15
N ASP A 175 0.39 -9.79 16.84
CA ASP A 175 0.83 -8.92 17.92
C ASP A 175 1.01 -7.48 17.41
N GLY A 176 0.48 -6.49 18.16
CA GLY A 176 0.57 -5.06 17.80
C GLY A 176 2.01 -4.50 17.76
N SER A 177 2.99 -5.25 18.20
CA SER A 177 4.41 -4.93 18.05
C SER A 177 5.01 -5.43 16.73
N LYS A 178 4.24 -6.11 15.89
CA LYS A 178 4.66 -6.67 14.61
C LYS A 178 3.96 -5.97 13.46
N CYS A 179 4.56 -6.03 12.29
CA CYS A 179 3.97 -5.56 11.05
C CYS A 179 4.30 -6.56 9.92
N ILE A 180 3.49 -6.53 8.87
CA ILE A 180 3.79 -7.26 7.64
C ILE A 180 4.29 -6.23 6.64
N PHE A 181 5.47 -6.46 6.11
CA PHE A 181 6.07 -5.62 5.09
C PHE A 181 6.28 -6.43 3.82
N ASN A 182 5.62 -6.01 2.75
CA ASN A 182 5.77 -6.55 1.42
C ASN A 182 6.57 -5.59 0.56
N PHE A 183 7.59 -6.11 -0.12
CA PHE A 183 8.42 -5.35 -1.04
C PHE A 183 8.49 -6.06 -2.39
N GLU A 184 7.90 -5.45 -3.41
CA GLU A 184 7.66 -6.08 -4.71
C GLU A 184 8.96 -6.52 -5.41
N VAL A 185 10.01 -5.71 -5.35
CA VAL A 185 11.28 -5.97 -6.04
C VAL A 185 12.00 -7.23 -5.53
N LEU A 186 11.77 -7.64 -4.28
CA LEU A 186 12.48 -8.76 -3.67
C LEU A 186 11.68 -10.06 -3.64
N ASN A 187 10.41 -10.04 -3.97
CA ASN A 187 9.51 -11.20 -3.84
C ASN A 187 9.67 -11.90 -2.47
N ARG A 188 9.95 -11.13 -1.40
CA ARG A 188 10.21 -11.63 -0.06
C ARG A 188 9.37 -10.87 0.97
N PHE A 189 8.66 -11.65 1.75
CA PHE A 189 7.92 -11.15 2.89
C PHE A 189 8.81 -11.12 4.12
N TYR A 190 8.81 -10.00 4.83
CA TYR A 190 9.49 -9.87 6.10
C TYR A 190 8.46 -9.59 7.19
N GLN A 191 8.35 -10.50 8.15
CA GLN A 191 7.74 -10.17 9.42
C GLN A 191 8.78 -9.39 10.24
N ILE A 192 8.63 -8.09 10.32
CA ILE A 192 9.53 -7.24 11.09
C ILE A 192 8.97 -7.13 12.50
N ASN A 193 9.72 -7.58 13.50
CA ASN A 193 9.44 -7.23 14.88
C ASN A 193 9.64 -5.72 15.01
N SER A 194 8.59 -4.99 15.33
CA SER A 194 8.67 -3.54 15.42
C SER A 194 9.50 -3.11 16.63
N ILE A 195 10.79 -2.89 16.40
CA ILE A 195 11.57 -1.94 17.18
C ILE A 195 11.45 -0.57 16.49
N LEU A 196 10.28 -0.26 15.98
CA LEU A 196 10.03 0.98 15.23
C LEU A 196 9.21 1.96 16.07
N GLN A 197 9.59 2.18 17.31
CA GLN A 197 9.03 3.29 18.05
C GLN A 197 9.49 4.66 17.54
N ASN A 198 10.52 4.76 16.67
CA ASN A 198 11.02 6.07 16.21
C ASN A 198 11.76 6.06 14.86
N THR A 199 11.56 5.12 13.97
CA THR A 199 12.27 5.16 12.68
C THR A 199 11.28 5.04 11.53
N ILE A 200 10.98 6.17 10.89
CA ILE A 200 10.40 6.20 9.55
C ILE A 200 11.47 5.61 8.63
N ILE A 201 11.29 4.36 8.21
CA ILE A 201 12.19 3.76 7.22
C ILE A 201 11.87 4.39 5.88
N THR A 202 12.73 5.30 5.48
CA THR A 202 12.79 5.83 4.13
C THR A 202 13.86 5.05 3.40
N HIS A 203 13.46 4.13 2.52
CA HIS A 203 14.36 3.61 1.51
C HIS A 203 13.78 3.90 0.12
N PHE A 204 14.63 4.46 -0.66
CA PHE A 204 14.57 4.98 -2.04
C PHE A 204 14.18 3.95 -3.07
#